data_2227bba863aca09cd73c59f759fe8274
#
_entry.id   2227bba863aca09cd73c59f759fe8274
#
_cell.length_a   1.000
_cell.length_b   1.000
_cell.length_c   1.000
_cell.angle_alpha   90.00
_cell.angle_beta   90.00
_cell.angle_gamma   90.00
#
_symmetry.space_group_name_H-M   'P 1'
#
loop_
_entity.id
_entity.type
_entity.pdbx_description
1 polymer ?
#
loop_
_entity_poly.entity_id
_entity_poly.type
_entity_poly.pdbx_seq_one_letter_code
_entity_poly.pdbx_strand_id
1 'polypeptide(L)'
;MEGGERINEVKIKNSEIKQIDLNLVQVCKSICKIKYSNRCGTGFFIKLYLDDKELYCLMTNHHIVTGGNIESKDIIDIYFNLEKEWKKIKLDSDKRFIIYDIDIDITIIGIIPEDNIKKNFFCYQI
;
A
#
# COMPACT_ATOMS: atom_id res chain seq x y z
N MET A 1 21.92 34.46 2.84
CA MET A 1 21.39 34.14 3.12
C MET A 1 21.10 34.06 3.33
N GLU A 2 21.05 34.33 3.33
CA GLU A 2 20.61 34.06 3.73
C GLU A 2 19.88 33.76 4.15
N GLY A 3 20.18 33.85 4.10
CA GLY A 3 19.59 33.24 4.78
C GLY A 3 18.64 33.23 5.02
N GLY A 4 18.53 33.76 4.89
CA GLY A 4 17.34 33.91 5.33
C GLY A 4 16.32 33.07 5.03
N GLU A 5 16.33 32.53 4.19
CA GLU A 5 15.36 31.73 4.10
C GLU A 5 15.41 30.58 4.84
N ARG A 6 15.89 30.73 5.81
CA ARG A 6 15.88 29.70 6.77
C ARG A 6 14.46 29.36 7.13
N ILE A 7 14.12 28.10 7.04
CA ILE A 7 12.87 27.61 7.51
C ILE A 7 12.89 27.69 9.03
N ASN A 8 11.78 28.06 9.61
CA ASN A 8 11.68 28.15 11.05
C ASN A 8 11.89 26.79 11.67
N GLU A 9 12.82 26.72 12.61
CA GLU A 9 13.05 25.51 13.35
C GLU A 9 11.96 25.32 14.38
N VAL A 10 11.46 24.11 14.49
CA VAL A 10 10.47 23.74 15.47
C VAL A 10 11.11 22.83 16.50
N LYS A 11 11.06 23.23 17.77
CA LYS A 11 11.55 22.38 18.84
C LYS A 11 10.54 21.28 19.10
N ILE A 12 10.98 20.04 19.00
CA ILE A 12 10.13 18.88 19.19
C ILE A 12 10.50 18.21 20.51
N LYS A 13 9.50 17.93 21.34
CA LYS A 13 9.71 17.25 22.61
C LYS A 13 10.03 15.77 22.38
N ASN A 14 10.74 15.17 23.33
CA ASN A 14 11.10 13.75 23.21
C ASN A 14 9.88 12.84 23.01
N SER A 15 8.76 13.16 23.66
CA SER A 15 7.53 12.38 23.49
C SER A 15 6.99 12.48 22.07
N GLU A 16 7.12 13.65 21.45
CA GLU A 16 6.68 13.84 20.06
C GLU A 16 7.58 13.10 19.09
N ILE A 17 8.89 13.07 19.35
CA ILE A 17 9.85 12.34 18.53
C ILE A 17 9.51 10.84 18.55
N LYS A 18 9.21 10.28 19.72
CA LYS A 18 8.82 8.87 19.83
C LYS A 18 7.56 8.58 19.05
N GLN A 19 6.59 9.50 19.08
CA GLN A 19 5.35 9.31 18.33
C GLN A 19 5.60 9.32 16.83
N ILE A 20 6.48 10.20 16.35
CA ILE A 20 6.88 10.26 14.95
C ILE A 20 7.53 8.94 14.53
N ASP A 21 8.44 8.40 15.35
CA ASP A 21 9.10 7.13 15.07
C ASP A 21 8.08 5.99 14.95
N LEU A 22 7.10 5.93 15.85
CA LEU A 22 6.06 4.91 15.80
C LEU A 22 5.22 5.04 14.53
N ASN A 23 4.89 6.27 14.13
CA ASN A 23 4.14 6.51 12.91
C ASN A 23 4.93 6.10 11.67
N LEU A 24 6.23 6.37 11.66
CA LEU A 24 7.09 5.96 10.55
C LEU A 24 7.19 4.44 10.43
N VAL A 25 7.31 3.73 11.55
CA VAL A 25 7.32 2.27 11.55
C VAL A 25 6.01 1.74 10.97
N GLN A 26 4.88 2.33 11.37
CA GLN A 26 3.58 1.91 10.87
C GLN A 26 3.44 2.16 9.37
N VAL A 27 3.92 3.30 8.88
CA VAL A 27 3.93 3.61 7.45
C VAL A 27 4.80 2.60 6.70
N CYS A 28 5.98 2.28 7.23
CA CYS A 28 6.87 1.31 6.61
C CYS A 28 6.24 -0.08 6.52
N LYS A 29 5.44 -0.46 7.51
CA LYS A 29 4.73 -1.74 7.47
C LYS A 29 3.69 -1.78 6.36
N SER A 30 3.09 -0.64 6.01
CA SER A 30 2.04 -0.61 4.99
C SER A 30 2.58 -0.50 3.58
N ILE A 31 3.88 -0.32 3.40
CA ILE A 31 4.49 -0.20 2.08
C ILE A 31 5.07 -1.55 1.66
N CYS A 32 4.84 -1.92 0.42
CA CYS A 32 5.42 -3.14 -0.13
C CYS A 32 5.95 -2.88 -1.54
N LYS A 33 6.78 -3.81 -2.03
CA LYS A 33 7.17 -3.83 -3.43
C LYS A 33 6.23 -4.74 -4.17
N ILE A 34 5.92 -4.38 -5.41
CA ILE A 34 5.11 -5.21 -6.29
C ILE A 34 5.97 -5.54 -7.50
N LYS A 35 6.00 -6.82 -7.87
CA LYS A 35 6.73 -7.25 -9.04
C LYS A 35 5.85 -8.12 -9.91
N TYR A 36 5.82 -7.82 -11.19
CA TYR A 36 5.14 -8.64 -12.17
C TYR A 36 5.97 -8.62 -13.45
N SER A 37 6.47 -9.79 -13.85
CA SER A 37 7.35 -9.91 -15.02
C SER A 37 8.56 -8.99 -14.82
N ASN A 38 8.79 -8.03 -15.73
CA ASN A 38 9.89 -7.08 -15.61
C ASN A 38 9.46 -5.72 -15.07
N ARG A 39 8.21 -5.60 -14.59
CA ARG A 39 7.71 -4.37 -13.99
C ARG A 39 7.84 -4.44 -12.48
N CYS A 40 8.22 -3.33 -11.88
CA CYS A 40 8.31 -3.19 -10.44
C CYS A 40 7.63 -1.92 -10.02
N GLY A 41 6.99 -1.95 -8.87
CA GLY A 41 6.33 -0.77 -8.33
C GLY A 41 6.18 -0.85 -6.84
N THR A 42 5.47 0.12 -6.29
CA THR A 42 5.22 0.22 -4.86
C THR A 42 3.73 0.09 -4.62
N GLY A 43 3.37 -0.59 -3.54
CA GLY A 43 2.00 -0.69 -3.10
C GLY A 43 1.85 -0.26 -1.65
N PHE A 44 0.61 0.05 -1.27
CA PHE A 44 0.27 0.46 0.08
C PHE A 44 -0.90 -0.38 0.56
N PHE A 45 -0.80 -0.88 1.79
CA PHE A 45 -1.93 -1.56 2.42
C PHE A 45 -2.80 -0.51 3.11
N ILE A 46 -4.05 -0.42 2.71
CA ILE A 46 -4.98 0.60 3.18
C ILE A 46 -6.28 -0.03 3.67
N LYS A 47 -6.99 0.70 4.51
CA LYS A 47 -8.36 0.36 4.90
C LYS A 47 -9.30 1.31 4.19
N LEU A 48 -10.30 0.76 3.58
CA LEU A 48 -11.38 1.53 2.96
C LEU A 48 -12.67 1.28 3.72
N TYR A 49 -13.48 2.33 3.86
CA TYR A 49 -14.81 2.20 4.44
C TYR A 49 -15.82 2.47 3.33
N LEU A 50 -16.55 1.45 2.93
CA LEU A 50 -17.62 1.55 1.94
C LEU A 50 -18.89 0.97 2.55
N ASP A 51 -19.97 1.78 2.58
CA ASP A 51 -21.27 1.34 3.11
C ASP A 51 -21.13 0.70 4.48
N ASP A 52 -20.40 1.37 5.38
CA ASP A 52 -20.13 0.95 6.75
C ASP A 52 -19.33 -0.35 6.87
N LYS A 53 -18.75 -0.81 5.76
CA LYS A 53 -17.90 -1.99 5.77
C LYS A 53 -16.44 -1.58 5.70
N GLU A 54 -15.62 -2.24 6.49
CA GLU A 54 -14.19 -2.05 6.48
C GLU A 54 -13.56 -3.04 5.50
N LEU A 55 -12.86 -2.52 4.50
CA LEU A 55 -12.20 -3.35 3.49
C LEU A 55 -10.70 -3.18 3.60
N TYR A 56 -10.00 -4.28 3.60
CA TYR A 56 -8.53 -4.29 3.62
C TYR A 56 -8.06 -4.44 2.17
N CYS A 57 -7.26 -3.50 1.71
CA CYS A 57 -6.89 -3.42 0.30
C CYS A 57 -5.42 -3.12 0.11
N LEU A 58 -4.93 -3.49 -1.07
CA LEU A 58 -3.63 -3.08 -1.57
C LEU A 58 -3.86 -2.05 -2.67
N MET A 59 -3.27 -0.87 -2.53
CA MET A 59 -3.38 0.18 -3.54
C MET A 59 -2.05 0.33 -4.25
N THR A 60 -2.09 0.43 -5.57
CA THR A 60 -0.91 0.66 -6.39
C THR A 60 -1.31 1.45 -7.63
N ASN A 61 -0.35 1.72 -8.50
CA ASN A 61 -0.62 2.41 -9.75
C ASN A 61 -1.15 1.45 -10.80
N HIS A 62 -2.03 1.95 -11.67
CA HIS A 62 -2.59 1.14 -12.75
C HIS A 62 -1.51 0.70 -13.74
N HIS A 63 -0.49 1.53 -13.97
CA HIS A 63 0.57 1.12 -14.91
C HIS A 63 1.43 -0.02 -14.35
N ILE A 64 1.32 -0.36 -13.07
CA ILE A 64 2.00 -1.51 -12.47
C ILE A 64 1.10 -2.74 -12.50
N VAL A 65 -0.15 -2.60 -12.05
CA VAL A 65 -1.14 -3.68 -12.10
C VAL A 65 -2.29 -3.21 -12.97
N THR A 66 -2.27 -3.63 -14.22
CA THR A 66 -3.17 -3.11 -15.25
C THR A 66 -4.50 -3.87 -15.30
N GLY A 67 -5.49 -3.26 -15.95
CA GLY A 67 -6.74 -3.95 -16.24
C GLY A 67 -6.54 -5.26 -17.01
N GLY A 68 -5.55 -5.30 -17.90
CA GLY A 68 -5.21 -6.52 -18.61
C GLY A 68 -4.71 -7.63 -17.71
N ASN A 69 -3.90 -7.28 -16.70
CA ASN A 69 -3.44 -8.24 -15.69
C ASN A 69 -4.63 -8.81 -14.91
N ILE A 70 -5.59 -7.96 -14.58
CA ILE A 70 -6.79 -8.36 -13.84
C ILE A 70 -7.66 -9.28 -14.69
N GLU A 71 -7.85 -8.94 -15.96
CA GLU A 71 -8.64 -9.76 -16.87
C GLU A 71 -8.05 -11.13 -17.06
N SER A 72 -6.72 -11.20 -17.17
CA SER A 72 -6.00 -12.47 -17.33
C SER A 72 -5.84 -13.24 -16.02
N LYS A 73 -6.29 -12.69 -14.90
CA LYS A 73 -6.16 -13.29 -13.57
C LYS A 73 -4.71 -13.62 -13.24
N ASP A 74 -3.82 -12.70 -13.58
CA ASP A 74 -2.39 -12.88 -13.39
C ASP A 74 -2.02 -12.95 -11.90
N ILE A 75 -0.84 -13.47 -11.61
CA ILE A 75 -0.30 -13.54 -10.25
C ILE A 75 0.78 -12.48 -10.12
N ILE A 76 0.70 -11.66 -9.09
CA ILE A 76 1.72 -10.66 -8.78
C ILE A 76 2.48 -11.08 -7.54
N ASP A 77 3.74 -10.67 -7.46
CA ASP A 77 4.59 -10.93 -6.30
C ASP A 77 4.65 -9.66 -5.45
N ILE A 78 4.45 -9.83 -4.16
CA ILE A 78 4.46 -8.74 -3.18
C ILE A 78 5.59 -8.99 -2.20
N TYR A 79 6.45 -7.99 -1.99
CA TYR A 79 7.57 -8.10 -1.07
C TYR A 79 7.37 -7.17 0.12
N PHE A 80 7.40 -7.75 1.31
CA PHE A 80 7.28 -7.01 2.58
C PHE A 80 8.67 -6.66 3.08
N ASN A 81 9.04 -5.38 2.97
CA ASN A 81 10.40 -4.93 3.29
C ASN A 81 10.82 -5.25 4.73
N LEU A 82 9.92 -5.06 5.70
CA LEU A 82 10.26 -5.27 7.10
C LEU A 82 10.36 -6.75 7.46
N GLU A 83 9.60 -7.59 6.80
CA GLU A 83 9.63 -9.04 7.07
C GLU A 83 10.51 -9.78 6.09
N LYS A 84 10.98 -9.10 5.04
CA LYS A 84 11.83 -9.68 4.00
C LYS A 84 11.21 -10.95 3.43
N GLU A 85 9.93 -10.88 3.15
CA GLU A 85 9.15 -12.02 2.70
C GLU A 85 8.41 -11.68 1.41
N TRP A 86 8.34 -12.65 0.49
CA TRP A 86 7.54 -12.54 -0.73
C TRP A 86 6.24 -13.32 -0.57
N LYS A 87 5.17 -12.75 -1.08
CA LYS A 87 3.87 -13.42 -1.17
C LYS A 87 3.32 -13.26 -2.57
N LYS A 88 2.48 -14.19 -2.98
CA LYS A 88 1.83 -14.15 -4.29
C LYS A 88 0.36 -13.81 -4.13
N ILE A 89 -0.14 -12.92 -4.97
CA ILE A 89 -1.56 -12.58 -5.01
C ILE A 89 -2.07 -12.83 -6.41
N LYS A 90 -3.10 -13.66 -6.52
CA LYS A 90 -3.77 -13.89 -7.78
C LYS A 90 -4.85 -12.85 -7.99
N LEU A 91 -4.84 -12.21 -9.14
CA LEU A 91 -5.78 -11.12 -9.47
C LEU A 91 -7.09 -11.71 -9.99
N ASP A 92 -7.81 -12.40 -9.12
CA ASP A 92 -9.06 -13.06 -9.47
C ASP A 92 -10.24 -12.24 -8.96
N SER A 93 -10.85 -11.47 -9.85
CA SER A 93 -11.96 -10.59 -9.49
C SER A 93 -13.24 -11.35 -9.13
N ASP A 94 -13.29 -12.64 -9.37
CA ASP A 94 -14.41 -13.46 -8.90
C ASP A 94 -14.32 -13.74 -7.40
N LYS A 95 -13.11 -13.66 -6.83
CA LYS A 95 -12.88 -14.00 -5.42
C LYS A 95 -12.53 -12.81 -4.56
N ARG A 96 -12.19 -11.69 -5.18
CA ARG A 96 -11.79 -10.49 -4.44
C ARG A 96 -12.25 -9.24 -5.16
N PHE A 97 -12.42 -8.20 -4.37
CA PHE A 97 -12.76 -6.88 -4.88
C PHE A 97 -11.53 -6.31 -5.59
N ILE A 98 -11.68 -5.89 -6.85
CA ILE A 98 -10.62 -5.20 -7.58
C ILE A 98 -11.26 -4.10 -8.41
N ILE A 99 -10.78 -2.86 -8.24
CA ILE A 99 -11.20 -1.75 -9.07
C ILE A 99 -9.97 -1.00 -9.56
N TYR A 100 -10.11 -0.31 -10.68
CA TYR A 100 -9.03 0.53 -11.18
C TYR A 100 -9.59 1.71 -11.96
N ASP A 101 -8.77 2.75 -12.07
CA ASP A 101 -9.09 3.95 -12.84
C ASP A 101 -7.82 4.36 -13.57
N ILE A 102 -7.88 4.33 -14.89
CA ILE A 102 -6.72 4.62 -15.74
C ILE A 102 -6.36 6.10 -15.67
N ASP A 103 -7.36 6.96 -15.59
CA ASP A 103 -7.14 8.42 -15.64
C ASP A 103 -6.35 8.91 -14.42
N ILE A 104 -6.62 8.36 -13.26
CA ILE A 104 -5.87 8.73 -12.05
C ILE A 104 -4.77 7.72 -11.72
N ASP A 105 -4.58 6.72 -12.57
CA ASP A 105 -3.50 5.72 -12.47
C ASP A 105 -3.52 4.96 -11.14
N ILE A 106 -4.69 4.47 -10.73
CA ILE A 106 -4.85 3.73 -9.48
C ILE A 106 -5.51 2.37 -9.72
N THR A 107 -5.00 1.37 -9.02
CA THR A 107 -5.61 0.04 -8.91
C THR A 107 -5.72 -0.31 -7.44
N ILE A 108 -6.90 -0.77 -7.02
CA ILE A 108 -7.16 -1.18 -5.64
C ILE A 108 -7.57 -2.64 -5.64
N ILE A 109 -6.83 -3.46 -4.90
CA ILE A 109 -6.99 -4.91 -4.85
C ILE A 109 -7.42 -5.29 -3.44
N GLY A 110 -8.60 -5.89 -3.30
CA GLY A 110 -9.08 -6.38 -2.02
C GLY A 110 -8.22 -7.54 -1.51
N ILE A 111 -7.90 -7.51 -0.24
CA ILE A 111 -7.12 -8.57 0.42
C ILE A 111 -8.09 -9.53 1.08
N ILE A 112 -7.90 -10.81 0.84
CA ILE A 112 -8.77 -11.86 1.38
C ILE A 112 -8.00 -12.71 2.39
N PRO A 113 -8.70 -13.45 3.26
CA PRO A 113 -8.01 -14.25 4.30
C PRO A 113 -6.96 -15.22 3.76
N GLU A 114 -7.19 -15.75 2.56
CA GLU A 114 -6.25 -16.69 1.94
C GLU A 114 -4.90 -16.07 1.62
N ASP A 115 -4.83 -14.74 1.51
CA ASP A 115 -3.56 -14.05 1.26
C ASP A 115 -2.66 -14.07 2.49
N ASN A 116 -3.24 -14.31 3.66
CA ASN A 116 -2.50 -14.43 4.92
C ASN A 116 -1.66 -13.18 5.22
N ILE A 117 -2.25 -12.01 5.03
CA ILE A 117 -1.61 -10.73 5.33
C ILE A 117 -2.20 -10.19 6.62
N LYS A 118 -1.32 -9.86 7.58
CA LYS A 118 -1.76 -9.41 8.89
C LYS A 118 -2.42 -8.05 8.84
N LYS A 119 -3.48 -7.86 9.62
CA LYS A 119 -4.24 -6.61 9.64
C LYS A 119 -3.40 -5.42 10.12
N ASN A 120 -2.37 -5.65 10.92
CA ASN A 120 -1.54 -4.56 11.41
C ASN A 120 -0.63 -3.94 10.36
N PHE A 121 -0.60 -4.48 9.13
CA PHE A 121 0.08 -3.83 8.01
C PHE A 121 -0.76 -2.72 7.40
N PHE A 122 -2.05 -2.65 7.69
CA PHE A 122 -2.96 -1.69 7.08
C PHE A 122 -3.10 -0.47 7.99
N CYS A 123 -2.39 0.61 7.66
CA CYS A 123 -2.36 1.77 8.56
C CYS A 123 -3.10 3.00 8.04
N TYR A 124 -3.49 3.03 6.77
CA TYR A 124 -4.19 4.18 6.22
C TYR A 124 -5.69 3.90 6.13
N GLN A 125 -6.48 4.95 6.38
CA GLN A 125 -7.92 4.89 6.26
C GLN A 125 -8.35 5.94 5.25
N ILE A 126 -9.15 5.52 4.32
CA ILE A 126 -9.69 6.41 3.31
C ILE A 126 -11.21 6.31 3.30
#